data_59fe25623c9e3c897edf9b03ea575bc8
#
_entry.id   59fe25623c9e3c897edf9b03ea575bc8
#
_cell.length_a   1.000
_cell.length_b   1.000
_cell.length_c   1.000
_cell.angle_alpha   90.00
_cell.angle_beta   90.00
_cell.angle_gamma   90.00
#
_symmetry.space_group_name_H-M   'P 1'
#
loop_
_entity.id
_entity.type
_entity.pdbx_description
1 polymer ?
#
loop_
_entity_poly.entity_id
_entity_poly.type
_entity_poly.pdbx_seq_one_letter_code
_entity_poly.pdbx_strand_id
1 'polypeptide(L)'
;KVATGLITYAARDSEFDGRPIRKGEIMALENGKIVATGSDITKMTYRLARSMKKKDSQFITVISGAEVSEEDAEHTTELVQSKCGSSVEVSHIHGGQPVYYYMLSVE
;
A
#
# COMPACT_ATOMS: atom_id res chain seq x y z
N LYS A 1 -4.72 -14.72 10.21
CA LYS A 1 -4.30 -13.46 10.84
C LYS A 1 -4.11 -12.38 9.79
N VAL A 2 -4.71 -11.23 10.00
CA VAL A 2 -4.73 -10.15 9.00
C VAL A 2 -3.58 -9.19 9.25
N ALA A 3 -2.82 -8.89 8.19
CA ALA A 3 -1.83 -7.83 8.22
C ALA A 3 -2.40 -6.63 7.48
N THR A 4 -2.13 -5.43 7.98
CA THR A 4 -2.65 -4.18 7.43
C THR A 4 -1.51 -3.32 6.92
N GLY A 5 -1.63 -2.85 5.68
CA GLY A 5 -0.67 -1.93 5.07
C GLY A 5 -1.34 -0.64 4.70
N LEU A 6 -0.58 0.45 4.75
CA LEU A 6 -1.09 1.78 4.43
C LEU A 6 -0.10 2.49 3.53
N ILE A 7 -0.61 3.18 2.52
CA ILE A 7 0.18 4.06 1.66
C ILE A 7 -0.38 5.46 1.81
N THR A 8 0.44 6.37 2.31
CA THR A 8 0.03 7.73 2.60
C THR A 8 1.18 8.69 2.32
N TYR A 9 1.05 9.93 2.74
CA TYR A 9 2.06 10.95 2.55
C TYR A 9 2.42 11.57 3.90
N ALA A 10 3.63 12.14 3.97
CA ALA A 10 4.08 12.82 5.18
C ALA A 10 3.41 14.18 5.26
N ALA A 11 2.70 14.45 6.35
CA ALA A 11 2.03 15.73 6.56
C ALA A 11 3.01 16.85 6.89
N ARG A 12 4.21 16.50 7.34
CA ARG A 12 5.25 17.46 7.71
C ARG A 12 6.60 16.76 7.65
N ASP A 13 7.66 17.55 7.70
CA ASP A 13 9.02 17.01 7.77
C ASP A 13 9.18 16.19 9.03
N SER A 14 9.86 15.07 8.91
CA SER A 14 10.13 14.20 10.05
C SER A 14 11.35 13.34 9.75
N GLU A 15 11.52 12.26 10.47
CA GLU A 15 12.70 11.42 10.35
C GLU A 15 12.29 9.96 10.53
N PHE A 16 12.90 9.08 9.73
CA PHE A 16 12.70 7.65 9.85
C PHE A 16 14.05 6.96 9.74
N ASP A 17 14.41 6.24 10.79
CA ASP A 17 15.64 5.44 10.82
C ASP A 17 16.88 6.27 10.48
N GLY A 18 16.94 7.49 11.02
CA GLY A 18 18.05 8.40 10.81
C GLY A 18 18.03 9.13 9.48
N ARG A 19 17.04 8.90 8.64
CA ARG A 19 16.92 9.57 7.35
C ARG A 19 15.77 10.58 7.37
N PRO A 20 15.95 11.75 6.74
CA PRO A 20 14.88 12.74 6.74
C PRO A 20 13.73 12.30 5.83
N ILE A 21 12.51 12.58 6.29
CA ILE A 21 11.31 12.44 5.48
C ILE A 21 10.79 13.85 5.25
N ARG A 22 10.59 14.21 3.99
CA ARG A 22 10.12 15.54 3.65
C ARG A 22 8.63 15.56 3.53
N LYS A 23 8.01 16.68 3.86
CA LYS A 23 6.58 16.89 3.70
C LYS A 23 6.17 16.50 2.27
N GLY A 24 5.13 15.72 2.15
CA GLY A 24 4.62 15.27 0.86
C GLY A 24 5.23 13.97 0.35
N GLU A 25 6.29 13.52 0.97
CA GLU A 25 6.92 12.25 0.57
C GLU A 25 5.97 11.09 0.88
N ILE A 26 5.96 10.08 0.02
CA ILE A 26 5.06 8.93 0.19
C ILE A 26 5.65 7.97 1.20
N MET A 27 4.80 7.47 2.08
CA MET A 27 5.21 6.52 3.13
C MET A 27 4.41 5.23 3.00
N ALA A 28 5.09 4.11 3.23
CA ALA A 28 4.44 2.81 3.34
C ALA A 28 4.53 2.36 4.80
N LEU A 29 3.39 1.98 5.37
CA LEU A 29 3.33 1.51 6.76
C LEU A 29 2.80 0.09 6.79
N GLU A 30 3.42 -0.74 7.60
CA GLU A 30 2.96 -2.11 7.84
C GLU A 30 2.60 -2.23 9.31
N ASN A 31 1.34 -2.53 9.59
CA ASN A 31 0.83 -2.64 10.96
C ASN A 31 1.18 -1.42 11.80
N GLY A 32 1.07 -0.24 11.20
CA GLY A 32 1.27 1.03 11.87
C GLY A 32 2.70 1.54 11.93
N LYS A 33 3.66 0.79 11.38
CA LYS A 33 5.07 1.20 11.40
C LYS A 33 5.54 1.54 10.00
N ILE A 34 6.29 2.63 9.86
CA ILE A 34 6.87 3.02 8.57
C ILE A 34 7.89 1.97 8.16
N VAL A 35 7.75 1.43 6.96
CA VAL A 35 8.70 0.44 6.43
C VAL A 35 9.41 0.93 5.17
N ALA A 36 8.89 1.98 4.51
CA ALA A 36 9.52 2.52 3.31
C ALA A 36 9.04 3.94 3.06
N THR A 37 9.86 4.71 2.34
CA THR A 37 9.48 6.03 1.83
C THR A 37 9.86 6.10 0.36
N GLY A 38 9.20 6.98 -0.38
CA GLY A 38 9.48 7.12 -1.80
C GLY A 38 8.55 8.10 -2.47
N SER A 39 8.47 8.02 -3.80
CA SER A 39 7.68 8.96 -4.60
C SER A 39 6.71 8.28 -5.56
N ASP A 40 6.77 6.96 -5.71
CA ASP A 40 5.93 6.23 -6.67
C ASP A 40 4.89 5.43 -5.91
N ILE A 41 3.64 5.93 -5.90
CA ILE A 41 2.55 5.35 -5.12
C ILE A 41 2.27 3.90 -5.54
N THR A 42 2.15 3.67 -6.84
CA THR A 42 1.83 2.33 -7.36
C THR A 42 2.92 1.32 -7.01
N LYS A 43 4.17 1.70 -7.24
CA LYS A 43 5.30 0.83 -6.96
C LYS A 43 5.39 0.51 -5.46
N MET A 44 5.20 1.51 -4.62
CA MET A 44 5.24 1.30 -3.18
C MET A 44 4.11 0.40 -2.73
N THR A 45 2.94 0.50 -3.38
CA THR A 45 1.79 -0.32 -3.01
C THR A 45 2.04 -1.79 -3.30
N TYR A 46 2.50 -2.14 -4.52
CA TYR A 46 2.71 -3.56 -4.80
C TYR A 46 3.93 -4.11 -4.05
N ARG A 47 4.92 -3.29 -3.78
CA ARG A 47 6.06 -3.72 -2.97
C ARG A 47 5.64 -4.00 -1.53
N LEU A 48 4.78 -3.16 -0.98
CA LEU A 48 4.27 -3.38 0.38
C LEU A 48 3.45 -4.67 0.45
N ALA A 49 2.54 -4.86 -0.51
CA ALA A 49 1.73 -6.07 -0.56
C ALA A 49 2.60 -7.32 -0.63
N ARG A 50 3.61 -7.28 -1.47
CA ARG A 50 4.53 -8.39 -1.65
C ARG A 50 5.34 -8.68 -0.38
N SER A 51 5.75 -7.62 0.31
CA SER A 51 6.47 -7.73 1.58
C SER A 51 5.59 -8.34 2.68
N MET A 52 4.30 -8.01 2.66
CA MET A 52 3.36 -8.48 3.69
C MET A 52 2.88 -9.90 3.43
N LYS A 53 2.92 -10.33 2.17
CA LYS A 53 2.41 -11.65 1.79
C LYS A 53 3.27 -12.75 2.43
N LYS A 54 2.60 -13.71 3.04
CA LYS A 54 3.25 -14.88 3.61
C LYS A 54 2.90 -16.12 2.78
N LYS A 55 3.58 -17.22 3.10
CA LYS A 55 3.44 -18.46 2.34
C LYS A 55 2.00 -18.98 2.34
N ASP A 56 1.30 -18.77 3.45
CA ASP A 56 -0.08 -19.24 3.62
C ASP A 56 -1.12 -18.15 3.39
N SER A 57 -0.71 -16.97 2.89
CA SER A 57 -1.66 -15.92 2.56
C SER A 57 -2.55 -16.36 1.40
N GLN A 58 -3.84 -16.06 1.50
CA GLN A 58 -4.84 -16.44 0.52
C GLN A 58 -5.48 -15.25 -0.19
N PHE A 59 -5.64 -14.14 0.52
CA PHE A 59 -6.38 -12.98 0.01
C PHE A 59 -5.63 -11.69 0.25
N ILE A 60 -5.62 -10.82 -0.76
CA ILE A 60 -5.13 -9.46 -0.63
C ILE A 60 -6.26 -8.55 -1.12
N THR A 61 -6.67 -7.61 -0.27
CA THR A 61 -7.66 -6.61 -0.64
C THR A 61 -6.96 -5.27 -0.77
N VAL A 62 -7.13 -4.62 -1.93
CA VAL A 62 -6.59 -3.30 -2.21
C VAL A 62 -7.75 -2.31 -2.08
N ILE A 63 -7.65 -1.40 -1.13
CA ILE A 63 -8.72 -0.43 -0.85
C ILE A 63 -8.20 0.93 -1.28
N SER A 64 -8.79 1.52 -2.33
CA SER A 64 -8.32 2.78 -2.87
C SER A 64 -8.97 3.96 -2.16
N GLY A 65 -8.19 5.03 -1.97
CA GLY A 65 -8.66 6.23 -1.30
C GLY A 65 -9.34 7.21 -2.26
N ALA A 66 -9.85 8.31 -1.69
CA ALA A 66 -10.64 9.29 -2.42
C ALA A 66 -9.86 9.95 -3.55
N GLU A 67 -8.54 10.08 -3.42
CA GLU A 67 -7.73 10.79 -4.39
C GLU A 67 -7.15 9.89 -5.48
N VAL A 68 -7.51 8.62 -5.47
CA VAL A 68 -7.05 7.68 -6.47
C VAL A 68 -8.15 7.49 -7.51
N SER A 69 -7.81 7.68 -8.79
CA SER A 69 -8.77 7.47 -9.85
C SER A 69 -9.07 5.97 -9.98
N GLU A 70 -10.24 5.67 -10.54
CA GLU A 70 -10.63 4.28 -10.75
C GLU A 70 -9.64 3.57 -11.66
N GLU A 71 -9.19 4.26 -12.68
CA GLU A 71 -8.21 3.72 -13.63
C GLU A 71 -6.90 3.37 -12.93
N ASP A 72 -6.39 4.29 -12.10
CA ASP A 72 -5.15 4.04 -11.37
C ASP A 72 -5.32 2.90 -10.37
N ALA A 73 -6.48 2.82 -9.72
CA ALA A 73 -6.74 1.76 -8.75
C ALA A 73 -6.77 0.39 -9.42
N GLU A 74 -7.38 0.30 -10.61
CA GLU A 74 -7.39 -0.95 -11.36
C GLU A 74 -6.00 -1.36 -11.78
N HIS A 75 -5.23 -0.40 -12.29
CA HIS A 75 -3.86 -0.65 -12.72
C HIS A 75 -2.99 -1.14 -11.55
N THR A 76 -3.10 -0.47 -10.41
CA THR A 76 -2.35 -0.84 -9.21
C THR A 76 -2.75 -2.24 -8.73
N THR A 77 -4.06 -2.54 -8.76
CA THR A 77 -4.55 -3.85 -8.33
C THR A 77 -4.00 -4.95 -9.23
N GLU A 78 -3.97 -4.73 -10.54
CA GLU A 78 -3.41 -5.69 -11.49
C GLU A 78 -1.93 -5.92 -11.22
N LEU A 79 -1.19 -4.86 -10.90
CA LEU A 79 0.23 -5.01 -10.59
C LEU A 79 0.44 -5.76 -9.27
N VAL A 80 -0.40 -5.52 -8.27
CA VAL A 80 -0.34 -6.28 -7.02
C VAL A 80 -0.53 -7.76 -7.31
N GLN A 81 -1.54 -8.11 -8.12
CA GLN A 81 -1.77 -9.51 -8.48
C GLN A 81 -0.57 -10.11 -9.21
N SER A 82 -0.04 -9.37 -10.17
CA SER A 82 1.09 -9.84 -10.97
C SER A 82 2.34 -10.06 -10.11
N LYS A 83 2.61 -9.14 -9.19
CA LYS A 83 3.82 -9.19 -8.37
C LYS A 83 3.71 -10.18 -7.22
N CYS A 84 2.51 -10.43 -6.73
CA CYS A 84 2.29 -11.35 -5.61
C CYS A 84 2.04 -12.79 -6.07
N GLY A 85 1.78 -13.00 -7.35
CA GLY A 85 1.63 -14.34 -7.91
C GLY A 85 0.22 -14.88 -7.82
N SER A 86 0.04 -16.10 -8.30
CA SER A 86 -1.28 -16.70 -8.44
C SER A 86 -1.76 -17.44 -7.18
N SER A 87 -0.93 -17.53 -6.14
CA SER A 87 -1.33 -18.22 -4.92
C SER A 87 -2.25 -17.39 -4.03
N VAL A 88 -2.41 -16.12 -4.34
CA VAL A 88 -3.32 -15.22 -3.63
C VAL A 88 -4.36 -14.69 -4.59
N GLU A 89 -5.56 -14.43 -4.06
CA GLU A 89 -6.62 -13.77 -4.81
C GLU A 89 -6.60 -12.29 -4.42
N VAL A 90 -6.39 -11.41 -5.40
CA VAL A 90 -6.33 -9.98 -5.16
C VAL A 90 -7.63 -9.36 -5.64
N SER A 91 -8.26 -8.59 -4.77
CA SER A 91 -9.49 -7.87 -5.10
C SER A 91 -9.34 -6.40 -4.77
N HIS A 92 -10.21 -5.59 -5.36
CA HIS A 92 -10.19 -4.13 -5.19
C HIS A 92 -11.52 -3.65 -4.64
N ILE A 93 -11.43 -2.75 -3.66
CA ILE A 93 -12.59 -2.06 -3.10
C ILE A 93 -12.30 -0.57 -3.19
N HIS A 94 -13.27 0.19 -3.68
CA HIS A 94 -13.15 1.64 -3.70
C HIS A 94 -13.60 2.15 -2.32
N GLY A 95 -12.62 2.46 -1.46
CA GLY A 95 -12.92 2.88 -0.09
C GLY A 95 -13.29 4.33 0.05
N GLY A 96 -12.69 5.19 -0.79
CA GLY A 96 -12.97 6.61 -0.75
C GLY A 96 -12.45 7.33 0.49
N GLN A 97 -11.58 6.70 1.27
CA GLN A 97 -11.06 7.31 2.49
C GLN A 97 -10.11 8.46 2.16
N PRO A 98 -10.10 9.51 3.00
CA PRO A 98 -9.14 10.60 2.83
C PRO A 98 -7.78 10.21 3.39
N VAL A 99 -6.74 10.96 3.06
CA VAL A 99 -5.38 10.86 3.60
C VAL A 99 -4.61 9.66 3.05
N TYR A 100 -5.21 8.48 3.01
CA TYR A 100 -4.52 7.27 2.55
C TYR A 100 -4.84 7.02 1.09
N TYR A 101 -3.80 6.87 0.27
CA TYR A 101 -3.99 6.52 -1.14
C TYR A 101 -4.48 5.08 -1.25
N TYR A 102 -3.86 4.17 -0.51
CA TYR A 102 -4.26 2.77 -0.50
C TYR A 102 -4.17 2.20 0.90
N MET A 103 -5.09 1.32 1.20
CA MET A 103 -5.00 0.44 2.36
C MET A 103 -4.95 -0.98 1.82
N LEU A 104 -4.14 -1.81 2.46
CA LEU A 104 -3.98 -3.21 2.07
C LEU A 104 -4.36 -4.11 3.22
N SER A 105 -5.08 -5.17 2.90
CA SER A 105 -5.39 -6.23 3.88
C SER A 105 -4.87 -7.52 3.29
N VAL A 106 -4.00 -8.19 4.02
CA VAL A 106 -3.42 -9.46 3.60
C VAL A 106 -3.76 -10.53 4.61
N GLU A 107 -4.45 -11.57 4.16
CA GLU A 107 -4.83 -12.69 5.04
C GLU A 107 -4.80 -14.04 4.35
#